data_91f3045cbc03c9bdb4eafc886dc82235
#
_entry.id   91f3045cbc03c9bdb4eafc886dc82235
#
_cell.length_a   1.000
_cell.length_b   1.000
_cell.length_c   1.000
_cell.angle_alpha   90.00
_cell.angle_beta   90.00
_cell.angle_gamma   90.00
#
_symmetry.space_group_name_H-M   'P 1'
#
loop_
_entity.id
_entity.type
_entity.pdbx_description
1 polymer ?
#
loop_
_entity_poly.entity_id
_entity_poly.type
_entity_poly.pdbx_seq_one_letter_code
_entity_poly.pdbx_strand_id
1 'polypeptide(L)'
;MTRTALITGATSGFGAAAVHRFAQAGWRVIATGRRAERLQPLVDAYGPERVHAAVFDVRDSAAMEAALAALPADFAAIDLLVNNAGLAQGTAPAQSASLDDWRTMIDTNVTALVTLTHRLLPQLVERKGAIINISSVAGVYPYPGGNAYGGTKAFVSQFSLGLRADLHGTGVRVTTIEPGMAETEFTLVRTHGNQAASDTLYTGANPMTADDIAEQIFWVANLPAHLNINRLELMPVSQSFAGFQVARD
;
A
#
# COMPACT_ATOMS: atom_id res chain seq x y z
N MET A 1 -15.69 -19.55 -6.97
CA MET A 1 -15.12 -18.62 -7.97
C MET A 1 -13.78 -18.12 -7.46
N THR A 2 -12.79 -17.99 -8.33
CA THR A 2 -11.47 -17.43 -7.97
C THR A 2 -11.63 -15.92 -7.73
N ARG A 3 -11.14 -15.43 -6.59
CA ARG A 3 -11.18 -14.00 -6.25
C ARG A 3 -10.03 -13.25 -6.94
N THR A 4 -10.27 -11.98 -7.27
CA THR A 4 -9.27 -11.10 -7.91
C THR A 4 -8.89 -9.96 -6.97
N ALA A 5 -7.58 -9.76 -6.76
CA ALA A 5 -7.02 -8.63 -6.03
C ALA A 5 -6.28 -7.68 -6.99
N LEU A 6 -6.51 -6.38 -6.87
CA LEU A 6 -5.70 -5.34 -7.49
C LEU A 6 -4.76 -4.77 -6.42
N ILE A 7 -3.45 -4.86 -6.65
CA ILE A 7 -2.42 -4.42 -5.71
C ILE A 7 -1.56 -3.34 -6.36
N THR A 8 -1.59 -2.13 -5.80
CA THR A 8 -0.77 -1.02 -6.30
C THR A 8 0.63 -1.03 -5.67
N GLY A 9 1.62 -0.51 -6.40
CA GLY A 9 3.01 -0.49 -5.94
C GLY A 9 3.65 -1.88 -5.84
N ALA A 10 3.28 -2.79 -6.74
CA ALA A 10 3.69 -4.20 -6.73
C ALA A 10 5.13 -4.45 -7.21
N THR A 11 5.90 -3.41 -7.50
CA THR A 11 7.27 -3.55 -8.03
C THR A 11 8.34 -3.74 -6.94
N SER A 12 7.99 -3.62 -5.65
CA SER A 12 8.91 -3.83 -4.51
C SER A 12 8.15 -3.90 -3.17
N GLY A 13 8.85 -4.22 -2.11
CA GLY A 13 8.38 -4.16 -0.73
C GLY A 13 7.05 -4.89 -0.50
N PHE A 14 6.17 -4.29 0.28
CA PHE A 14 4.89 -4.90 0.68
C PHE A 14 4.03 -5.31 -0.51
N GLY A 15 4.01 -4.50 -1.59
CA GLY A 15 3.22 -4.79 -2.78
C GLY A 15 3.68 -6.05 -3.50
N ALA A 16 4.99 -6.22 -3.70
CA ALA A 16 5.55 -7.42 -4.32
C ALA A 16 5.31 -8.67 -3.45
N ALA A 17 5.58 -8.56 -2.14
CA ALA A 17 5.33 -9.65 -1.18
C ALA A 17 3.83 -10.03 -1.15
N ALA A 18 2.93 -9.05 -1.17
CA ALA A 18 1.50 -9.31 -1.24
C ALA A 18 1.10 -10.04 -2.53
N VAL A 19 1.66 -9.64 -3.71
CA VAL A 19 1.41 -10.39 -4.96
C VAL A 19 1.80 -11.86 -4.80
N HIS A 20 3.00 -12.14 -4.29
CA HIS A 20 3.44 -13.52 -4.04
C HIS A 20 2.46 -14.25 -3.11
N ARG A 21 2.11 -13.63 -2.01
CA ARG A 21 1.24 -14.25 -1.00
C ARG A 21 -0.16 -14.59 -1.54
N PHE A 22 -0.77 -13.66 -2.29
CA PHE A 22 -2.10 -13.86 -2.87
C PHE A 22 -2.08 -14.86 -4.01
N ALA A 23 -1.09 -14.80 -4.91
CA ALA A 23 -0.95 -15.72 -6.03
C ALA A 23 -0.74 -17.17 -5.55
N GLN A 24 0.11 -17.40 -4.54
CA GLN A 24 0.32 -18.70 -3.89
C GLN A 24 -0.97 -19.24 -3.28
N ALA A 25 -1.83 -18.40 -2.75
CA ALA A 25 -3.12 -18.80 -2.18
C ALA A 25 -4.24 -19.00 -3.22
N GLY A 26 -3.91 -18.91 -4.51
CA GLY A 26 -4.86 -19.18 -5.59
C GLY A 26 -5.71 -17.99 -6.03
N TRP A 27 -5.44 -16.76 -5.60
CA TRP A 27 -6.09 -15.56 -6.11
C TRP A 27 -5.54 -15.19 -7.49
N ARG A 28 -6.38 -14.56 -8.31
CA ARG A 28 -5.89 -13.76 -9.43
C ARG A 28 -5.41 -12.42 -8.91
N VAL A 29 -4.27 -11.95 -9.40
CA VAL A 29 -3.67 -10.70 -8.92
C VAL A 29 -3.37 -9.78 -10.09
N ILE A 30 -3.91 -8.57 -10.06
CA ILE A 30 -3.52 -7.46 -10.92
C ILE A 30 -2.41 -6.71 -10.19
N ALA A 31 -1.18 -6.93 -10.62
CA ALA A 31 0.01 -6.29 -10.06
C ALA A 31 0.30 -5.00 -10.81
N THR A 32 0.24 -3.83 -10.12
CA THR A 32 0.45 -2.56 -10.81
C THR A 32 1.70 -1.83 -10.34
N GLY A 33 2.32 -1.09 -11.25
CA GLY A 33 3.49 -0.28 -10.97
C GLY A 33 4.10 0.31 -12.24
N ARG A 34 5.11 1.17 -12.08
CA ARG A 34 5.76 1.87 -13.19
C ARG A 34 6.86 1.06 -13.87
N ARG A 35 7.45 0.11 -13.15
CA ARG A 35 8.64 -0.66 -13.57
C ARG A 35 8.21 -2.00 -14.12
N ALA A 36 7.94 -2.05 -15.45
CA ALA A 36 7.51 -3.26 -16.14
C ALA A 36 8.47 -4.43 -15.92
N GLU A 37 9.79 -4.16 -15.93
CA GLU A 37 10.83 -5.14 -15.71
C GLU A 37 10.80 -5.80 -14.33
N ARG A 38 10.12 -5.20 -13.37
CA ARG A 38 9.90 -5.76 -12.03
C ARG A 38 8.56 -6.46 -11.85
N LEU A 39 7.60 -6.18 -12.72
CA LEU A 39 6.32 -6.88 -12.72
C LEU A 39 6.39 -8.19 -13.53
N GLN A 40 7.19 -8.24 -14.59
CA GLN A 40 7.30 -9.42 -15.44
C GLN A 40 7.74 -10.67 -14.68
N PRO A 41 8.74 -10.64 -13.78
CA PRO A 41 9.10 -11.81 -12.97
C PRO A 41 7.95 -12.39 -12.12
N LEU A 42 7.00 -11.54 -11.69
CA LEU A 42 5.82 -12.02 -10.96
C LEU A 42 4.87 -12.81 -11.88
N VAL A 43 4.71 -12.33 -13.13
CA VAL A 43 3.93 -13.06 -14.14
C VAL A 43 4.62 -14.37 -14.51
N ASP A 44 5.93 -14.36 -14.70
CA ASP A 44 6.72 -15.55 -15.04
C ASP A 44 6.66 -16.62 -13.95
N ALA A 45 6.62 -16.20 -12.69
CA ALA A 45 6.58 -17.11 -11.53
C ALA A 45 5.23 -17.82 -11.34
N TYR A 46 4.12 -17.16 -11.71
CA TYR A 46 2.77 -17.67 -11.41
C TYR A 46 1.89 -17.92 -12.63
N GLY A 47 2.34 -17.54 -13.81
CA GLY A 47 1.57 -17.62 -15.05
C GLY A 47 0.62 -16.44 -15.28
N PRO A 48 0.36 -16.10 -16.57
CA PRO A 48 -0.48 -14.97 -16.94
C PRO A 48 -1.96 -15.16 -16.57
N GLU A 49 -2.40 -16.37 -16.30
CA GLU A 49 -3.75 -16.68 -15.80
C GLU A 49 -3.91 -16.38 -14.30
N ARG A 50 -2.78 -16.26 -13.58
CA ARG A 50 -2.75 -15.99 -12.14
C ARG A 50 -2.34 -14.57 -11.80
N VAL A 51 -1.35 -14.02 -12.50
CA VAL A 51 -0.85 -12.65 -12.30
C VAL A 51 -0.87 -11.88 -13.61
N HIS A 52 -1.54 -10.73 -13.60
CA HIS A 52 -1.56 -9.79 -14.71
C HIS A 52 -0.78 -8.53 -14.32
N ALA A 53 0.21 -8.16 -15.14
CA ALA A 53 0.97 -6.92 -14.97
C ALA A 53 0.28 -5.74 -15.64
N ALA A 54 -0.25 -4.80 -14.86
CA ALA A 54 -0.83 -3.56 -15.36
C ALA A 54 0.16 -2.40 -15.10
N VAL A 55 0.88 -2.00 -16.16
CA VAL A 55 1.97 -1.01 -16.05
C VAL A 55 1.44 0.41 -16.20
N PHE A 56 1.44 1.19 -15.13
CA PHE A 56 1.12 2.61 -15.14
C PHE A 56 1.68 3.33 -13.91
N ASP A 57 1.80 4.65 -13.98
CA ASP A 57 2.01 5.51 -12.82
C ASP A 57 0.66 5.80 -12.17
N VAL A 58 0.49 5.51 -10.89
CA VAL A 58 -0.78 5.75 -10.17
C VAL A 58 -1.19 7.23 -10.15
N ARG A 59 -0.25 8.15 -10.41
CA ARG A 59 -0.51 9.60 -10.52
C ARG A 59 -1.07 10.00 -11.88
N ASP A 60 -0.98 9.14 -12.88
CA ASP A 60 -1.53 9.35 -14.22
C ASP A 60 -2.91 8.67 -14.30
N SER A 61 -3.96 9.46 -14.12
CA SER A 61 -5.33 8.96 -14.14
C SER A 61 -5.74 8.44 -15.52
N ALA A 62 -5.23 9.01 -16.62
CA ALA A 62 -5.54 8.55 -17.96
C ALA A 62 -4.89 7.19 -18.26
N ALA A 63 -3.62 7.01 -17.88
CA ALA A 63 -2.93 5.73 -18.01
C ALA A 63 -3.59 4.66 -17.11
N MET A 64 -4.01 5.02 -15.89
CA MET A 64 -4.76 4.14 -14.99
C MET A 64 -6.06 3.67 -15.62
N GLU A 65 -6.90 4.57 -16.16
CA GLU A 65 -8.16 4.22 -16.82
C GLU A 65 -7.93 3.32 -18.03
N ALA A 66 -6.94 3.62 -18.86
CA ALA A 66 -6.59 2.80 -20.01
C ALA A 66 -6.16 1.38 -19.59
N ALA A 67 -5.34 1.26 -18.53
CA ALA A 67 -4.89 -0.03 -18.00
C ALA A 67 -6.06 -0.84 -17.42
N LEU A 68 -6.98 -0.21 -16.69
CA LEU A 68 -8.17 -0.88 -16.15
C LEU A 68 -9.12 -1.34 -17.26
N ALA A 69 -9.30 -0.54 -18.32
CA ALA A 69 -10.13 -0.89 -19.46
C ALA A 69 -9.54 -2.04 -20.32
N ALA A 70 -8.22 -2.19 -20.30
CA ALA A 70 -7.49 -3.23 -21.02
C ALA A 70 -7.34 -4.55 -20.25
N LEU A 71 -7.87 -4.67 -19.03
CA LEU A 71 -7.76 -5.89 -18.24
C LEU A 71 -8.40 -7.09 -18.99
N PRO A 72 -7.73 -8.25 -18.99
CA PRO A 72 -8.35 -9.48 -19.48
C PRO A 72 -9.66 -9.77 -18.73
N ALA A 73 -10.64 -10.35 -19.43
CA ALA A 73 -11.98 -10.62 -18.87
C ALA A 73 -11.93 -11.38 -17.52
N ASP A 74 -10.99 -12.29 -17.39
CA ASP A 74 -10.79 -13.08 -16.18
C ASP A 74 -10.32 -12.26 -14.98
N PHE A 75 -9.73 -11.08 -15.20
CA PHE A 75 -9.25 -10.16 -14.16
C PHE A 75 -10.20 -8.98 -13.92
N ALA A 76 -11.16 -8.76 -14.80
CA ALA A 76 -12.04 -7.59 -14.76
C ALA A 76 -12.91 -7.52 -13.48
N ALA A 77 -13.20 -8.67 -12.87
CA ALA A 77 -14.04 -8.78 -11.68
C ALA A 77 -13.20 -8.67 -10.39
N ILE A 78 -12.94 -7.44 -9.95
CA ILE A 78 -12.07 -7.15 -8.79
C ILE A 78 -12.86 -7.27 -7.47
N ASP A 79 -12.41 -8.13 -6.57
CA ASP A 79 -12.98 -8.37 -5.24
C ASP A 79 -12.25 -7.62 -4.12
N LEU A 80 -10.97 -7.29 -4.35
CA LEU A 80 -10.11 -6.63 -3.38
C LEU A 80 -9.27 -5.55 -4.05
N LEU A 81 -9.30 -4.35 -3.47
CA LEU A 81 -8.36 -3.28 -3.77
C LEU A 81 -7.36 -3.14 -2.63
N VAL A 82 -6.06 -3.28 -2.93
CA VAL A 82 -4.97 -2.97 -2.01
C VAL A 82 -4.26 -1.70 -2.49
N ASN A 83 -4.59 -0.57 -1.87
CA ASN A 83 -3.91 0.69 -2.08
C ASN A 83 -2.59 0.69 -1.27
N ASN A 84 -1.57 0.08 -1.86
CA ASN A 84 -0.25 -0.02 -1.26
C ASN A 84 0.75 0.99 -1.85
N ALA A 85 0.57 1.44 -3.09
CA ALA A 85 1.46 2.46 -3.67
C ALA A 85 1.56 3.68 -2.77
N GLY A 86 2.78 4.03 -2.40
CA GLY A 86 3.06 5.17 -1.54
C GLY A 86 4.57 5.35 -1.38
N LEU A 87 4.96 6.57 -1.03
CA LEU A 87 6.36 6.91 -0.82
C LEU A 87 6.49 8.00 0.26
N ALA A 88 7.70 8.11 0.80
CA ALA A 88 8.17 9.31 1.49
C ALA A 88 9.38 9.85 0.74
N GLN A 89 9.54 11.18 0.73
CA GLN A 89 10.70 11.86 0.17
C GLN A 89 11.18 12.93 1.12
N GLY A 90 12.52 12.99 1.28
CA GLY A 90 13.18 13.94 2.16
C GLY A 90 13.05 13.65 3.65
N THR A 91 14.00 14.17 4.40
CA THR A 91 14.07 14.11 5.88
C THR A 91 14.35 15.49 6.48
N ALA A 92 14.39 16.53 5.64
CA ALA A 92 14.67 17.89 6.06
C ALA A 92 13.54 18.45 6.95
N PRO A 93 13.87 19.33 7.91
CA PRO A 93 12.86 20.06 8.66
C PRO A 93 12.03 20.96 7.72
N ALA A 94 10.80 21.28 8.12
CA ALA A 94 9.80 21.91 7.27
C ALA A 94 10.29 23.19 6.54
N GLN A 95 11.08 24.03 7.23
CA GLN A 95 11.58 25.30 6.68
C GLN A 95 12.61 25.13 5.55
N SER A 96 13.16 23.94 5.37
CA SER A 96 14.16 23.61 4.34
C SER A 96 13.76 22.42 3.46
N ALA A 97 12.54 21.92 3.64
CA ALA A 97 12.03 20.81 2.85
C ALA A 97 11.71 21.23 1.40
N SER A 98 11.84 20.28 0.46
CA SER A 98 11.46 20.48 -0.92
C SER A 98 9.93 20.46 -1.06
N LEU A 99 9.37 21.52 -1.66
CA LEU A 99 7.94 21.57 -1.99
C LEU A 99 7.57 20.51 -3.05
N ASP A 100 8.48 20.17 -3.95
CA ASP A 100 8.23 19.16 -4.98
C ASP A 100 8.18 17.75 -4.38
N ASP A 101 8.98 17.47 -3.34
CA ASP A 101 8.87 16.24 -2.55
C ASP A 101 7.49 16.16 -1.89
N TRP A 102 7.03 17.26 -1.30
CA TRP A 102 5.71 17.32 -0.66
C TRP A 102 4.57 17.07 -1.65
N ARG A 103 4.61 17.73 -2.81
CA ARG A 103 3.63 17.52 -3.89
C ARG A 103 3.63 16.07 -4.37
N THR A 104 4.81 15.51 -4.60
CA THR A 104 4.96 14.11 -5.03
C THR A 104 4.36 13.14 -4.01
N MET A 105 4.55 13.40 -2.70
CA MET A 105 3.92 12.59 -1.64
C MET A 105 2.39 12.74 -1.64
N ILE A 106 1.86 13.94 -1.80
CA ILE A 106 0.41 14.17 -1.86
C ILE A 106 -0.18 13.48 -3.09
N ASP A 107 0.41 13.66 -4.26
CA ASP A 107 -0.10 13.10 -5.50
C ASP A 107 -0.11 11.57 -5.47
N THR A 108 0.95 10.95 -4.90
CA THR A 108 1.05 9.50 -4.84
C THR A 108 0.22 8.91 -3.70
N ASN A 109 0.36 9.44 -2.48
CA ASN A 109 -0.22 8.81 -1.29
C ASN A 109 -1.70 9.17 -1.09
N VAL A 110 -2.15 10.30 -1.65
CA VAL A 110 -3.51 10.83 -1.46
C VAL A 110 -4.27 10.84 -2.77
N THR A 111 -3.88 11.67 -3.74
CA THR A 111 -4.65 11.89 -4.98
C THR A 111 -4.85 10.58 -5.74
N ALA A 112 -3.78 9.82 -5.96
CA ALA A 112 -3.83 8.55 -6.67
C ALA A 112 -4.71 7.51 -5.95
N LEU A 113 -4.57 7.40 -4.62
CA LEU A 113 -5.37 6.48 -3.80
C LEU A 113 -6.86 6.81 -3.89
N VAL A 114 -7.22 8.08 -3.75
CA VAL A 114 -8.63 8.53 -3.83
C VAL A 114 -9.20 8.27 -5.22
N THR A 115 -8.45 8.60 -6.28
CA THR A 115 -8.87 8.43 -7.68
C THR A 115 -9.14 6.96 -8.00
N LEU A 116 -8.19 6.07 -7.68
CA LEU A 116 -8.34 4.63 -7.95
C LEU A 116 -9.48 4.03 -7.11
N THR A 117 -9.56 4.41 -5.83
CA THR A 117 -10.65 3.95 -4.95
C THR A 117 -12.00 4.34 -5.53
N HIS A 118 -12.20 5.63 -5.86
CA HIS A 118 -13.45 6.13 -6.44
C HIS A 118 -13.82 5.38 -7.73
N ARG A 119 -12.84 5.12 -8.60
CA ARG A 119 -13.04 4.40 -9.86
C ARG A 119 -13.54 2.97 -9.66
N LEU A 120 -13.07 2.28 -8.62
CA LEU A 120 -13.42 0.89 -8.37
C LEU A 120 -14.61 0.71 -7.40
N LEU A 121 -15.04 1.76 -6.70
CA LEU A 121 -16.14 1.68 -5.72
C LEU A 121 -17.42 1.04 -6.26
N PRO A 122 -17.95 1.39 -7.46
CA PRO A 122 -19.19 0.79 -7.95
C PRO A 122 -19.08 -0.74 -8.05
N GLN A 123 -17.97 -1.24 -8.59
CA GLN A 123 -17.72 -2.67 -8.73
C GLN A 123 -17.54 -3.35 -7.37
N LEU A 124 -16.79 -2.73 -6.46
CA LEU A 124 -16.58 -3.28 -5.12
C LEU A 124 -17.89 -3.34 -4.31
N VAL A 125 -18.80 -2.37 -4.49
CA VAL A 125 -20.14 -2.41 -3.88
C VAL A 125 -20.96 -3.56 -4.45
N GLU A 126 -21.03 -3.71 -5.76
CA GLU A 126 -21.75 -4.80 -6.43
C GLU A 126 -21.26 -6.18 -5.95
N ARG A 127 -19.95 -6.32 -5.78
CA ARG A 127 -19.29 -7.57 -5.39
C ARG A 127 -19.19 -7.81 -3.89
N LYS A 128 -19.61 -6.84 -3.07
CA LYS A 128 -19.40 -6.84 -1.61
C LYS A 128 -17.94 -7.09 -1.25
N GLY A 129 -17.06 -6.39 -1.97
CA GLY A 129 -15.62 -6.58 -1.94
C GLY A 129 -14.94 -5.99 -0.71
N ALA A 130 -13.64 -5.76 -0.81
CA ALA A 130 -12.86 -5.16 0.26
C ALA A 130 -11.85 -4.12 -0.25
N ILE A 131 -11.54 -3.14 0.60
CA ILE A 131 -10.50 -2.13 0.38
C ILE A 131 -9.52 -2.22 1.55
N ILE A 132 -8.24 -2.36 1.25
CA ILE A 132 -7.15 -2.30 2.23
C ILE A 132 -6.23 -1.16 1.82
N ASN A 133 -6.13 -0.15 2.68
CA ASN A 133 -5.29 1.02 2.47
C ASN A 133 -4.05 0.93 3.36
N ILE A 134 -2.87 1.06 2.79
CA ILE A 134 -1.62 1.07 3.56
C ILE A 134 -1.31 2.49 4.00
N SER A 135 -1.56 2.75 5.28
CA SER A 135 -1.17 3.97 5.97
C SER A 135 0.21 3.82 6.62
N SER A 136 0.39 4.32 7.83
CA SER A 136 1.61 4.22 8.64
C SER A 136 1.33 4.71 10.05
N VAL A 137 2.11 4.24 11.03
CA VAL A 137 2.17 4.85 12.37
C VAL A 137 2.54 6.34 12.31
N ALA A 138 3.20 6.79 11.23
CA ALA A 138 3.51 8.19 10.96
C ALA A 138 2.26 9.08 10.80
N GLY A 139 1.11 8.49 10.50
CA GLY A 139 -0.17 9.21 10.45
C GLY A 139 -0.74 9.52 11.83
N VAL A 140 -0.23 8.88 12.88
CA VAL A 140 -0.67 9.04 14.28
C VAL A 140 0.42 9.69 15.11
N TYR A 141 1.67 9.25 14.96
CA TYR A 141 2.79 9.68 15.80
C TYR A 141 3.72 10.59 15.00
N PRO A 142 3.72 11.91 15.26
CA PRO A 142 4.56 12.86 14.53
C PRO A 142 6.02 12.70 14.92
N TYR A 143 6.92 12.98 13.98
CA TYR A 143 8.36 12.96 14.19
C TYR A 143 9.06 14.01 13.31
N PRO A 144 10.25 14.50 13.68
CA PRO A 144 10.99 15.47 12.88
C PRO A 144 11.24 14.99 11.45
N GLY A 145 10.99 15.86 10.45
CA GLY A 145 11.13 15.52 9.03
C GLY A 145 9.99 14.66 8.44
N GLY A 146 8.99 14.29 9.26
CA GLY A 146 7.84 13.48 8.82
C GLY A 146 6.60 14.29 8.40
N ASN A 147 6.69 15.60 8.33
CA ASN A 147 5.57 16.54 8.21
C ASN A 147 4.55 16.20 7.09
N ALA A 148 4.90 16.33 5.80
CA ALA A 148 3.99 16.03 4.71
C ALA A 148 3.67 14.54 4.62
N TYR A 149 4.67 13.66 4.81
CA TYR A 149 4.44 12.22 4.82
C TYR A 149 3.42 11.81 5.88
N GLY A 150 3.63 12.23 7.14
CA GLY A 150 2.68 11.96 8.23
C GLY A 150 1.30 12.51 7.92
N GLY A 151 1.21 13.72 7.37
CA GLY A 151 -0.05 14.33 6.92
C GLY A 151 -0.78 13.48 5.87
N THR A 152 -0.04 12.95 4.85
CA THR A 152 -0.65 12.06 3.85
C THR A 152 -1.15 10.76 4.46
N LYS A 153 -0.42 10.19 5.42
CA LYS A 153 -0.81 8.92 6.09
C LYS A 153 -1.97 9.12 7.07
N ALA A 154 -2.03 10.26 7.76
CA ALA A 154 -3.19 10.65 8.55
C ALA A 154 -4.45 10.80 7.68
N PHE A 155 -4.31 11.41 6.48
CA PHE A 155 -5.40 11.46 5.50
C PHE A 155 -5.87 10.04 5.14
N VAL A 156 -4.98 9.12 4.79
CA VAL A 156 -5.33 7.75 4.40
C VAL A 156 -6.11 7.04 5.51
N SER A 157 -5.67 7.18 6.78
CA SER A 157 -6.35 6.60 7.92
C SER A 157 -7.76 7.17 8.09
N GLN A 158 -7.92 8.50 8.08
CA GLN A 158 -9.22 9.14 8.23
C GLN A 158 -10.13 8.89 7.03
N PHE A 159 -9.62 8.92 5.81
CA PHE A 159 -10.36 8.59 4.59
C PHE A 159 -10.91 7.16 4.63
N SER A 160 -10.13 6.21 5.13
CA SER A 160 -10.57 4.82 5.29
C SER A 160 -11.75 4.69 6.26
N LEU A 161 -11.73 5.43 7.37
CA LEU A 161 -12.84 5.48 8.34
C LEU A 161 -14.08 6.15 7.72
N GLY A 162 -13.92 7.24 6.97
CA GLY A 162 -14.99 7.90 6.24
C GLY A 162 -15.63 6.95 5.21
N LEU A 163 -14.83 6.28 4.38
CA LEU A 163 -15.33 5.26 3.44
C LEU A 163 -16.10 4.16 4.16
N ARG A 164 -15.61 3.69 5.31
CA ARG A 164 -16.30 2.66 6.09
C ARG A 164 -17.67 3.12 6.57
N ALA A 165 -17.80 4.40 6.93
CA ALA A 165 -19.08 5.00 7.32
C ALA A 165 -20.05 5.11 6.14
N ASP A 166 -19.57 5.63 5.00
CA ASP A 166 -20.38 5.83 3.78
C ASP A 166 -20.84 4.49 3.17
N LEU A 167 -20.02 3.46 3.25
CA LEU A 167 -20.30 2.13 2.69
C LEU A 167 -21.09 1.23 3.67
N HIS A 168 -21.60 1.77 4.77
CA HIS A 168 -22.46 1.01 5.69
C HIS A 168 -23.67 0.42 4.95
N GLY A 169 -23.95 -0.86 5.21
CA GLY A 169 -25.06 -1.59 4.58
C GLY A 169 -24.75 -2.18 3.19
N THR A 170 -23.65 -1.79 2.53
CA THR A 170 -23.27 -2.33 1.20
C THR A 170 -22.60 -3.70 1.26
N GLY A 171 -22.06 -4.09 2.41
CA GLY A 171 -21.26 -5.29 2.59
C GLY A 171 -19.78 -5.12 2.22
N VAL A 172 -19.36 -3.95 1.76
CA VAL A 172 -17.93 -3.64 1.51
C VAL A 172 -17.18 -3.49 2.84
N ARG A 173 -16.02 -4.13 2.92
CA ARG A 173 -15.11 -4.00 4.06
C ARG A 173 -14.02 -2.98 3.74
N VAL A 174 -13.68 -2.13 4.71
CA VAL A 174 -12.60 -1.15 4.57
C VAL A 174 -11.68 -1.23 5.77
N THR A 175 -10.39 -1.45 5.53
CA THR A 175 -9.36 -1.54 6.55
C THR A 175 -8.19 -0.63 6.21
N THR A 176 -7.65 0.07 7.19
CA THR A 176 -6.33 0.67 7.10
C THR A 176 -5.32 -0.17 7.89
N ILE A 177 -4.17 -0.46 7.27
CA ILE A 177 -3.02 -1.09 7.93
C ILE A 177 -1.97 0.01 8.12
N GLU A 178 -1.46 0.13 9.34
CA GLU A 178 -0.58 1.22 9.78
C GLU A 178 0.76 0.67 10.29
N PRO A 179 1.67 0.29 9.37
CA PRO A 179 2.95 -0.27 9.75
C PRO A 179 3.87 0.77 10.42
N GLY A 180 4.64 0.30 11.40
CA GLY A 180 5.84 0.94 11.88
C GLY A 180 7.05 0.67 11.00
N MET A 181 8.23 0.51 11.64
CA MET A 181 9.48 0.26 10.92
C MET A 181 9.45 -1.10 10.23
N ALA A 182 9.57 -1.09 8.91
CA ALA A 182 9.70 -2.29 8.09
C ALA A 182 10.81 -2.08 7.05
N GLU A 183 11.70 -3.06 6.92
CA GLU A 183 12.83 -2.98 5.99
C GLU A 183 12.39 -3.27 4.57
N THR A 184 12.50 -2.26 3.70
CA THR A 184 12.17 -2.32 2.27
C THR A 184 12.98 -1.26 1.53
N GLU A 185 12.82 -1.17 0.19
CA GLU A 185 13.38 -0.06 -0.62
C GLU A 185 12.81 1.33 -0.22
N PHE A 186 11.83 1.41 0.67
CA PHE A 186 11.16 2.66 1.04
C PHE A 186 12.13 3.71 1.59
N THR A 187 13.06 3.31 2.46
CA THR A 187 14.03 4.24 3.05
C THR A 187 15.03 4.72 2.00
N LEU A 188 15.42 3.87 1.07
CA LEU A 188 16.29 4.25 -0.05
C LEU A 188 15.62 5.31 -0.93
N VAL A 189 14.32 5.16 -1.22
CA VAL A 189 13.53 6.18 -1.93
C VAL A 189 13.45 7.47 -1.13
N ARG A 190 13.19 7.37 0.18
CA ARG A 190 13.07 8.51 1.09
C ARG A 190 14.36 9.33 1.18
N THR A 191 15.51 8.67 1.12
CA THR A 191 16.84 9.29 1.22
C THR A 191 17.45 9.62 -0.14
N HIS A 192 16.64 9.65 -1.22
CA HIS A 192 17.09 9.91 -2.59
C HIS A 192 18.26 9.02 -3.03
N GLY A 193 18.22 7.73 -2.65
CA GLY A 193 19.23 6.74 -3.03
C GLY A 193 20.44 6.66 -2.09
N ASN A 194 20.42 7.33 -0.93
CA ASN A 194 21.50 7.22 0.04
C ASN A 194 21.44 5.88 0.80
N GLN A 195 22.20 4.90 0.30
CA GLN A 195 22.25 3.55 0.88
C GLN A 195 22.74 3.55 2.32
N ALA A 196 23.79 4.32 2.64
CA ALA A 196 24.36 4.36 4.00
C ALA A 196 23.35 4.88 5.03
N ALA A 197 22.53 5.89 4.67
CA ALA A 197 21.47 6.39 5.54
C ALA A 197 20.36 5.35 5.73
N SER A 198 20.05 4.57 4.68
CA SER A 198 19.09 3.47 4.75
C SER A 198 19.59 2.36 5.68
N ASP A 199 20.82 1.90 5.50
CA ASP A 199 21.40 0.81 6.29
C ASP A 199 21.52 1.19 7.78
N THR A 200 21.91 2.44 8.06
CA THR A 200 22.01 2.96 9.43
C THR A 200 20.66 2.92 10.17
N LEU A 201 19.55 3.14 9.47
CA LEU A 201 18.22 3.12 10.09
C LEU A 201 17.86 1.72 10.61
N TYR A 202 18.26 0.67 9.88
CA TYR A 202 17.84 -0.70 10.18
C TYR A 202 18.85 -1.48 11.04
N THR A 203 20.11 -1.02 11.12
CA THR A 203 21.16 -1.71 11.89
C THR A 203 20.76 -1.89 13.34
N GLY A 204 20.72 -3.13 13.83
CA GLY A 204 20.33 -3.51 15.21
C GLY A 204 18.86 -3.24 15.55
N ALA A 205 18.00 -2.91 14.58
CA ALA A 205 16.61 -2.53 14.82
C ALA A 205 15.63 -3.71 14.79
N ASN A 206 16.02 -4.85 14.21
CA ASN A 206 15.13 -6.00 13.98
C ASN A 206 13.75 -5.58 13.44
N PRO A 207 13.70 -4.89 12.28
CA PRO A 207 12.48 -4.36 11.71
C PRO A 207 11.54 -5.47 11.24
N MET A 208 10.27 -5.12 11.02
CA MET A 208 9.37 -5.99 10.25
C MET A 208 9.87 -6.14 8.81
N THR A 209 9.49 -7.22 8.18
CA THR A 209 9.77 -7.51 6.77
C THR A 209 8.59 -7.17 5.86
N ALA A 210 8.81 -7.20 4.56
CA ALA A 210 7.72 -7.07 3.60
C ALA A 210 6.72 -8.22 3.70
N ASP A 211 7.19 -9.43 4.01
CA ASP A 211 6.36 -10.62 4.15
C ASP A 211 5.46 -10.53 5.39
N ASP A 212 5.95 -9.97 6.51
CA ASP A 212 5.13 -9.75 7.70
C ASP A 212 3.90 -8.90 7.38
N ILE A 213 4.07 -7.83 6.59
CA ILE A 213 2.96 -6.95 6.19
C ILE A 213 2.07 -7.64 5.14
N ALA A 214 2.63 -8.39 4.21
CA ALA A 214 1.86 -9.15 3.23
C ALA A 214 0.95 -10.19 3.89
N GLU A 215 1.41 -10.87 4.94
CA GLU A 215 0.58 -11.78 5.75
C GLU A 215 -0.59 -11.05 6.42
N GLN A 216 -0.38 -9.85 6.95
CA GLN A 216 -1.46 -9.06 7.55
C GLN A 216 -2.48 -8.61 6.50
N ILE A 217 -2.03 -8.17 5.32
CA ILE A 217 -2.92 -7.83 4.19
C ILE A 217 -3.75 -9.06 3.81
N PHE A 218 -3.11 -10.21 3.67
CA PHE A 218 -3.78 -11.46 3.30
C PHE A 218 -4.76 -11.94 4.37
N TRP A 219 -4.39 -11.89 5.65
CA TRP A 219 -5.26 -12.26 6.76
C TRP A 219 -6.52 -11.39 6.79
N VAL A 220 -6.36 -10.07 6.73
CA VAL A 220 -7.49 -9.11 6.70
C VAL A 220 -8.41 -9.37 5.50
N ALA A 221 -7.85 -9.63 4.31
CA ALA A 221 -8.61 -9.91 3.10
C ALA A 221 -9.49 -11.17 3.23
N ASN A 222 -9.07 -12.14 4.04
CA ASN A 222 -9.72 -13.44 4.20
C ASN A 222 -10.60 -13.55 5.45
N LEU A 223 -10.83 -12.47 6.18
CA LEU A 223 -11.76 -12.45 7.30
C LEU A 223 -13.19 -12.83 6.87
N PRO A 224 -13.99 -13.39 7.77
CA PRO A 224 -15.41 -13.63 7.51
C PRO A 224 -16.13 -12.35 7.06
N ALA A 225 -17.09 -12.47 6.15
CA ALA A 225 -17.76 -11.34 5.51
C ALA A 225 -18.44 -10.36 6.49
N HIS A 226 -18.86 -10.83 7.67
CA HIS A 226 -19.50 -10.00 8.69
C HIS A 226 -18.50 -9.22 9.56
N LEU A 227 -17.20 -9.51 9.47
CA LEU A 227 -16.16 -8.91 10.30
C LEU A 227 -15.34 -7.90 9.51
N ASN A 228 -15.21 -6.67 10.03
CA ASN A 228 -14.34 -5.63 9.51
C ASN A 228 -13.35 -5.18 10.59
N ILE A 229 -12.08 -5.20 10.27
CA ILE A 229 -11.07 -4.51 11.06
C ILE A 229 -10.95 -3.09 10.52
N ASN A 230 -11.23 -2.09 11.34
CA ASN A 230 -11.16 -0.70 10.89
C ASN A 230 -9.72 -0.22 10.75
N ARG A 231 -8.88 -0.53 11.75
CA ARG A 231 -7.45 -0.16 11.80
C ARG A 231 -6.64 -1.32 12.35
N LEU A 232 -5.48 -1.54 11.75
CA LEU A 232 -4.48 -2.50 12.21
C LEU A 232 -3.13 -1.80 12.29
N GLU A 233 -2.80 -1.32 13.49
CA GLU A 233 -1.50 -0.73 13.78
C GLU A 233 -0.54 -1.82 14.26
N LEU A 234 0.67 -1.86 13.73
CA LEU A 234 1.69 -2.83 14.11
C LEU A 234 3.09 -2.23 14.02
N MET A 235 3.92 -2.59 14.99
CA MET A 235 5.32 -2.19 15.08
C MET A 235 6.19 -3.40 15.40
N PRO A 236 7.48 -3.42 14.99
CA PRO A 236 8.41 -4.39 15.56
C PRO A 236 8.52 -4.17 17.07
N VAL A 237 8.80 -5.23 17.81
CA VAL A 237 8.90 -5.16 19.28
C VAL A 237 9.96 -4.16 19.74
N SER A 238 11.00 -3.97 18.92
CA SER A 238 12.09 -3.00 19.16
C SER A 238 11.67 -1.54 18.99
N GLN A 239 10.53 -1.25 18.34
CA GLN A 239 10.06 0.11 18.13
C GLN A 239 9.05 0.54 19.20
N SER A 240 9.20 1.77 19.68
CA SER A 240 8.24 2.45 20.55
C SER A 240 7.54 3.56 19.79
N PHE A 241 6.29 3.84 20.11
CA PHE A 241 5.57 5.00 19.60
C PHE A 241 5.94 6.31 20.32
N ALA A 242 6.70 6.24 21.40
CA ALA A 242 7.25 7.40 22.10
C ALA A 242 8.48 7.93 21.34
N GLY A 243 8.27 8.92 20.43
CA GLY A 243 9.32 9.54 19.64
C GLY A 243 9.96 8.63 18.59
N PHE A 244 9.28 7.57 18.13
CA PHE A 244 9.81 6.59 17.17
C PHE A 244 11.18 6.02 17.60
N GLN A 245 11.36 5.84 18.91
CA GLN A 245 12.58 5.24 19.42
C GLN A 245 12.65 3.76 19.06
N VAL A 246 13.86 3.31 18.73
CA VAL A 246 14.15 1.91 18.41
C VAL A 246 15.26 1.44 19.35
N ALA A 247 14.99 0.38 20.13
CA ALA A 247 16.05 -0.30 20.85
C ALA A 247 16.98 -1.01 19.86
N ARG A 248 18.29 -0.86 20.02
CA ARG A 248 19.32 -1.52 19.23
C ARG A 248 20.21 -2.32 20.14
N ASP A 249 20.61 -3.49 19.66
CA ASP A 249 21.56 -4.38 20.33
C ASP A 249 22.99 -3.80 20.28
#